data_6e721c699595e3f41be331705d2d29e9
#
_entry.id   6e721c699595e3f41be331705d2d29e9
#
_cell.length_a   1.000
_cell.length_b   1.000
_cell.length_c   1.000
_cell.angle_alpha   90.00
_cell.angle_beta   90.00
_cell.angle_gamma   90.00
#
_symmetry.space_group_name_H-M   'P 1'
#
loop_
_entity.id
_entity.type
_entity.pdbx_description
1 polymer ?
#
loop_
_entity_poly.entity_id
_entity_poly.type
_entity_poly.pdbx_seq_one_letter_code
_entity_poly.pdbx_strand_id
1 'polypeptide(L)'
;PYRQYAALKEAAIEIGATLRYETTVGAALPILESISRSVHSGDEIVRIEAVLSGTLNYIFSNYAGGEGGTFAEVVKRAQDAGYTEPDPRLDLSGRDVLRKLLILSREAGVPLDEKDVQISPILGEEFFEGDVEAFYAKLAENEAVFAARYNEAATKGLRQRFVASLVKDETAELGYKAKIGLENVEESHPLFTLSGTDNCAIIQTDFYPSPLVVQGAGAGAYQTASGVLNDIIM
;
A
#
# COMPACT_ATOMS: atom_id res chain seq x y z
N PRO A 1 -12.92 -9.61 4.27
CA PRO A 1 -12.96 -8.69 5.42
C PRO A 1 -13.43 -7.30 5.04
N TYR A 2 -12.78 -6.61 4.07
CA TYR A 2 -13.12 -5.20 3.78
C TYR A 2 -14.59 -4.99 3.33
N ARG A 3 -15.22 -5.93 2.64
CA ARG A 3 -16.65 -5.84 2.22
C ARG A 3 -17.64 -6.09 3.35
N GLN A 4 -17.23 -6.81 4.38
CA GLN A 4 -18.09 -7.24 5.49
C GLN A 4 -17.65 -6.64 6.84
N TYR A 5 -16.83 -5.60 6.81
CA TYR A 5 -16.23 -5.03 8.02
C TYR A 5 -17.26 -4.66 9.09
N ALA A 6 -18.27 -3.87 8.73
CA ALA A 6 -19.31 -3.46 9.67
C ALA A 6 -20.09 -4.66 10.22
N ALA A 7 -20.55 -5.54 9.34
CA ALA A 7 -21.30 -6.73 9.74
C ALA A 7 -20.51 -7.67 10.65
N LEU A 8 -19.21 -7.83 10.42
CA LEU A 8 -18.36 -8.65 11.28
C LEU A 8 -18.13 -8.00 12.65
N LYS A 9 -17.97 -6.67 12.70
CA LYS A 9 -17.87 -5.94 13.98
C LYS A 9 -19.17 -6.02 14.78
N GLU A 10 -20.31 -5.79 14.13
CA GLU A 10 -21.64 -5.93 14.77
C GLU A 10 -21.86 -7.33 15.32
N ALA A 11 -21.64 -8.36 14.52
CA ALA A 11 -21.77 -9.76 14.95
C ALA A 11 -20.84 -10.09 16.13
N ALA A 12 -19.61 -9.60 16.14
CA ALA A 12 -18.68 -9.80 17.25
C ALA A 12 -19.21 -9.14 18.56
N ILE A 13 -19.73 -7.91 18.45
CA ILE A 13 -20.33 -7.22 19.59
C ILE A 13 -21.56 -7.96 20.14
N GLU A 14 -22.46 -8.42 19.27
CA GLU A 14 -23.68 -9.13 19.66
C GLU A 14 -23.41 -10.41 20.47
N ILE A 15 -22.34 -11.13 20.13
CA ILE A 15 -22.00 -12.40 20.82
C ILE A 15 -20.92 -12.21 21.90
N GLY A 16 -20.48 -10.96 22.17
CA GLY A 16 -19.42 -10.66 23.13
C GLY A 16 -18.05 -11.21 22.74
N ALA A 17 -17.78 -11.40 21.45
CA ALA A 17 -16.51 -11.87 20.92
C ALA A 17 -15.60 -10.70 20.51
N THR A 18 -14.29 -10.94 20.49
CA THR A 18 -13.31 -10.00 19.98
C THR A 18 -12.94 -10.38 18.55
N LEU A 19 -13.10 -9.45 17.61
CA LEU A 19 -12.63 -9.58 16.23
C LEU A 19 -11.27 -8.90 16.12
N ARG A 20 -10.23 -9.69 15.80
CA ARG A 20 -8.87 -9.21 15.58
C ARG A 20 -8.42 -9.55 14.17
N TYR A 21 -7.66 -8.64 13.53
CA TYR A 21 -7.29 -8.76 12.12
C TYR A 21 -6.07 -7.92 11.74
N GLU A 22 -5.12 -7.71 12.68
CA GLU A 22 -3.89 -6.91 12.45
C GLU A 22 -3.15 -7.38 11.20
N THR A 23 -3.04 -8.69 11.01
CA THR A 23 -2.29 -9.27 9.89
C THR A 23 -2.90 -9.06 8.51
N THR A 24 -4.05 -8.44 8.41
CA THR A 24 -4.67 -8.12 7.11
C THR A 24 -3.97 -6.97 6.39
N VAL A 25 -3.18 -6.14 7.11
CA VAL A 25 -2.40 -5.04 6.53
C VAL A 25 -1.03 -5.00 7.18
N GLY A 26 0.02 -5.33 6.42
CA GLY A 26 1.40 -5.19 6.90
C GLY A 26 1.89 -6.32 7.82
N ALA A 27 1.34 -7.53 7.72
CA ALA A 27 1.67 -8.67 8.56
C ALA A 27 1.55 -8.34 10.07
N ALA A 28 2.63 -8.40 10.84
CA ALA A 28 2.63 -8.10 12.27
C ALA A 28 3.02 -6.65 12.60
N LEU A 29 3.15 -5.79 11.61
CA LEU A 29 3.36 -4.36 11.86
C LEU A 29 2.11 -3.78 12.54
N PRO A 30 2.25 -3.04 13.66
CA PRO A 30 1.11 -2.54 14.44
C PRO A 30 0.44 -1.33 13.76
N ILE A 31 -0.04 -1.51 12.52
CA ILE A 31 -0.63 -0.43 11.72
C ILE A 31 -2.08 -0.21 12.13
N LEU A 32 -2.89 -1.28 12.12
CA LEU A 32 -4.30 -1.20 12.51
C LEU A 32 -4.44 -0.86 13.98
N GLU A 33 -3.62 -1.46 14.84
CA GLU A 33 -3.61 -1.14 16.26
C GLU A 33 -3.32 0.34 16.51
N SER A 34 -2.34 0.92 15.81
CA SER A 34 -1.99 2.34 15.96
C SER A 34 -3.14 3.26 15.58
N ILE A 35 -3.84 2.96 14.47
CA ILE A 35 -5.02 3.72 14.04
C ILE A 35 -6.16 3.56 15.04
N SER A 36 -6.46 2.31 15.40
CA SER A 36 -7.55 1.97 16.32
C SER A 36 -7.39 2.65 17.68
N ARG A 37 -6.18 2.63 18.24
CA ARG A 37 -5.88 3.27 19.53
C ARG A 37 -6.07 4.78 19.48
N SER A 38 -5.65 5.45 18.40
CA SER A 38 -5.87 6.88 18.23
C SER A 38 -7.36 7.20 18.19
N VAL A 39 -8.13 6.50 17.36
CA VAL A 39 -9.57 6.70 17.24
C VAL A 39 -10.31 6.41 18.55
N HIS A 40 -9.98 5.33 19.26
CA HIS A 40 -10.59 4.99 20.54
C HIS A 40 -10.25 5.99 21.66
N SER A 41 -9.13 6.71 21.57
CA SER A 41 -8.78 7.76 22.52
C SER A 41 -9.47 9.11 22.23
N GLY A 42 -10.29 9.17 21.18
CA GLY A 42 -10.98 10.38 20.75
C GLY A 42 -10.13 11.29 19.84
N ASP A 43 -8.99 10.79 19.35
CA ASP A 43 -8.16 11.48 18.38
C ASP A 43 -8.70 11.24 16.95
N GLU A 44 -8.43 12.13 16.04
CA GLU A 44 -8.89 12.05 14.67
C GLU A 44 -7.71 11.84 13.71
N ILE A 45 -7.87 10.91 12.78
CA ILE A 45 -6.86 10.68 11.72
C ILE A 45 -6.92 11.84 10.73
N VAL A 46 -5.83 12.57 10.61
CA VAL A 46 -5.67 13.67 9.62
C VAL A 46 -5.14 13.15 8.30
N ARG A 47 -4.17 12.23 8.36
CA ARG A 47 -3.54 11.68 7.16
C ARG A 47 -2.96 10.29 7.42
N ILE A 48 -3.18 9.40 6.46
CA ILE A 48 -2.44 8.15 6.31
C ILE A 48 -1.78 8.18 4.95
N GLU A 49 -0.48 7.92 4.89
CA GLU A 49 0.27 7.64 3.65
C GLU A 49 1.04 6.34 3.84
N ALA A 50 0.88 5.40 2.91
CA ALA A 50 1.46 4.09 3.11
C ALA A 50 1.93 3.43 1.81
N VAL A 51 3.06 2.72 1.90
CA VAL A 51 3.51 1.71 0.95
C VAL A 51 3.14 0.35 1.54
N LEU A 52 2.18 -0.33 0.91
CA LEU A 52 1.53 -1.54 1.45
C LEU A 52 1.77 -2.78 0.59
N SER A 53 2.64 -2.69 -0.41
CA SER A 53 3.04 -3.81 -1.28
C SER A 53 4.56 -3.94 -1.30
N GLY A 54 5.08 -5.04 -0.79
CA GLY A 54 6.51 -5.34 -0.85
C GLY A 54 7.01 -5.51 -2.28
N THR A 55 6.21 -6.12 -3.16
CA THR A 55 6.50 -6.27 -4.59
C THR A 55 6.69 -4.92 -5.27
N LEU A 56 5.72 -4.01 -5.11
CA LEU A 56 5.79 -2.69 -5.73
C LEU A 56 6.91 -1.84 -5.13
N ASN A 57 7.15 -1.94 -3.82
CA ASN A 57 8.28 -1.27 -3.20
C ASN A 57 9.61 -1.76 -3.78
N TYR A 58 9.79 -3.07 -3.92
CA TYR A 58 10.98 -3.65 -4.56
C TYR A 58 11.16 -3.12 -5.97
N ILE A 59 10.12 -3.18 -6.81
CA ILE A 59 10.19 -2.74 -8.21
C ILE A 59 10.61 -1.27 -8.30
N PHE A 60 9.91 -0.36 -7.62
CA PHE A 60 10.18 1.07 -7.70
C PHE A 60 11.44 1.53 -6.93
N SER A 61 11.99 0.68 -6.06
CA SER A 61 13.28 0.95 -5.41
C SER A 61 14.48 0.49 -6.25
N ASN A 62 14.28 -0.45 -7.17
CA ASN A 62 15.34 -1.05 -7.97
C ASN A 62 15.32 -0.63 -9.45
N TYR A 63 14.25 -0.04 -9.93
CA TYR A 63 14.19 0.49 -11.27
C TYR A 63 14.87 1.87 -11.34
N ALA A 64 15.82 2.03 -12.24
CA ALA A 64 16.66 3.22 -12.38
C ALA A 64 16.67 3.77 -13.83
N GLY A 65 15.51 3.78 -14.49
CA GLY A 65 15.35 4.36 -15.82
C GLY A 65 16.13 3.63 -16.92
N GLY A 66 16.32 2.31 -16.76
CA GLY A 66 17.10 1.46 -17.67
C GLY A 66 18.55 1.26 -17.24
N GLU A 67 19.08 2.06 -16.31
CA GLU A 67 20.38 1.80 -15.70
C GLU A 67 20.30 0.58 -14.77
N GLY A 68 21.05 -0.47 -15.06
CA GLY A 68 21.01 -1.74 -14.32
C GLY A 68 19.86 -2.68 -14.70
N GLY A 69 19.14 -2.38 -15.77
CA GLY A 69 18.10 -3.22 -16.38
C GLY A 69 16.79 -2.49 -16.68
N THR A 70 16.05 -3.03 -17.64
CA THR A 70 14.72 -2.52 -18.05
C THR A 70 13.69 -2.73 -16.96
N PHE A 71 12.55 -2.04 -17.04
CA PHE A 71 11.43 -2.24 -16.13
C PHE A 71 10.94 -3.70 -16.13
N ALA A 72 10.84 -4.31 -17.34
CA ALA A 72 10.52 -5.73 -17.48
C ALA A 72 11.49 -6.65 -16.73
N GLU A 73 12.80 -6.38 -16.80
CA GLU A 73 13.82 -7.16 -16.09
C GLU A 73 13.75 -6.96 -14.57
N VAL A 74 13.41 -5.76 -14.09
CA VAL A 74 13.20 -5.52 -12.65
C VAL A 74 11.99 -6.29 -12.14
N VAL A 75 10.87 -6.28 -12.87
CA VAL A 75 9.68 -7.08 -12.56
C VAL A 75 10.03 -8.59 -12.57
N LYS A 76 10.81 -9.04 -13.56
CA LYS A 76 11.24 -10.44 -13.65
C LYS A 76 12.11 -10.84 -12.46
N ARG A 77 13.06 -10.00 -12.07
CA ARG A 77 13.86 -10.24 -10.84
C ARG A 77 13.02 -10.35 -9.59
N ALA A 78 11.98 -9.51 -9.47
CA ALA A 78 11.03 -9.61 -8.34
C ALA A 78 10.29 -10.95 -8.35
N GLN A 79 9.86 -11.43 -9.53
CA GLN A 79 9.20 -12.72 -9.70
C GLN A 79 10.15 -13.88 -9.36
N ASP A 80 11.37 -13.87 -9.87
CA ASP A 80 12.36 -14.92 -9.64
C ASP A 80 12.81 -14.99 -8.16
N ALA A 81 12.78 -13.86 -7.46
CA ALA A 81 13.02 -13.78 -6.01
C ALA A 81 11.80 -14.21 -5.17
N GLY A 82 10.66 -14.51 -5.78
CA GLY A 82 9.43 -14.91 -5.07
C GLY A 82 8.72 -13.76 -4.36
N TYR A 83 8.94 -12.52 -4.79
CA TYR A 83 8.29 -11.34 -4.21
C TYR A 83 6.94 -11.03 -4.87
N THR A 84 6.66 -11.59 -6.05
CA THR A 84 5.38 -11.44 -6.75
C THR A 84 4.49 -12.66 -6.54
N GLU A 85 3.20 -12.48 -6.79
CA GLU A 85 2.31 -13.59 -7.10
C GLU A 85 2.82 -14.35 -8.35
N PRO A 86 2.38 -15.61 -8.59
CA PRO A 86 2.77 -16.35 -9.80
C PRO A 86 2.53 -15.57 -11.10
N ASP A 87 1.47 -14.77 -11.13
CA ASP A 87 1.20 -13.80 -12.19
C ASP A 87 1.47 -12.38 -11.65
N PRO A 88 2.57 -11.72 -12.03
CA PRO A 88 2.95 -10.40 -11.50
C PRO A 88 1.97 -9.28 -11.85
N ARG A 89 1.06 -9.51 -12.81
CA ARG A 89 -0.02 -8.56 -13.12
C ARG A 89 -0.95 -8.34 -11.94
N LEU A 90 -1.13 -9.33 -11.07
CA LEU A 90 -1.94 -9.20 -9.86
C LEU A 90 -1.37 -8.13 -8.92
N ASP A 91 -0.04 -8.12 -8.73
CA ASP A 91 0.64 -7.11 -7.92
C ASP A 91 0.60 -5.73 -8.57
N LEU A 92 0.93 -5.66 -9.87
CA LEU A 92 0.99 -4.41 -10.63
C LEU A 92 -0.39 -3.78 -10.88
N SER A 93 -1.48 -4.52 -10.68
CA SER A 93 -2.85 -3.99 -10.70
C SER A 93 -3.14 -3.02 -9.55
N GLY A 94 -2.38 -3.04 -8.46
CA GLY A 94 -2.63 -2.25 -7.26
C GLY A 94 -3.87 -2.66 -6.46
N ARG A 95 -4.61 -3.70 -6.86
CA ARG A 95 -5.87 -4.11 -6.21
C ARG A 95 -5.70 -4.52 -4.75
N ASP A 96 -4.58 -5.14 -4.40
CA ASP A 96 -4.30 -5.50 -3.02
C ASP A 96 -4.07 -4.25 -2.16
N VAL A 97 -3.34 -3.26 -2.70
CA VAL A 97 -3.13 -1.96 -2.03
C VAL A 97 -4.45 -1.23 -1.83
N LEU A 98 -5.35 -1.27 -2.83
CA LEU A 98 -6.71 -0.71 -2.70
C LEU A 98 -7.47 -1.35 -1.54
N ARG A 99 -7.50 -2.69 -1.45
CA ARG A 99 -8.18 -3.40 -0.37
C ARG A 99 -7.60 -3.05 1.00
N LYS A 100 -6.29 -2.95 1.11
CA LYS A 100 -5.59 -2.55 2.34
C LYS A 100 -5.96 -1.11 2.73
N LEU A 101 -5.96 -0.17 1.79
CA LEU A 101 -6.40 1.21 2.06
C LEU A 101 -7.85 1.26 2.59
N LEU A 102 -8.76 0.48 2.01
CA LEU A 102 -10.14 0.39 2.50
C LEU A 102 -10.25 -0.18 3.91
N ILE A 103 -9.37 -1.09 4.30
CA ILE A 103 -9.30 -1.58 5.68
C ILE A 103 -8.82 -0.46 6.62
N LEU A 104 -7.73 0.24 6.25
CA LEU A 104 -7.19 1.36 7.05
C LEU A 104 -8.22 2.48 7.21
N SER A 105 -8.92 2.84 6.13
CA SER A 105 -9.93 3.90 6.18
C SER A 105 -11.08 3.57 7.14
N ARG A 106 -11.55 2.33 7.13
CA ARG A 106 -12.62 1.89 8.03
C ARG A 106 -12.19 1.82 9.48
N GLU A 107 -10.94 1.43 9.73
CA GLU A 107 -10.36 1.49 11.08
C GLU A 107 -10.20 2.92 11.57
N ALA A 108 -9.92 3.86 10.65
CA ALA A 108 -9.93 5.29 10.91
C ALA A 108 -11.34 5.90 11.09
N GLY A 109 -12.41 5.08 11.01
CA GLY A 109 -13.79 5.54 11.10
C GLY A 109 -14.38 6.10 9.80
N VAL A 110 -13.69 5.96 8.67
CA VAL A 110 -14.11 6.49 7.36
C VAL A 110 -14.62 5.34 6.47
N PRO A 111 -15.94 5.25 6.20
CA PRO A 111 -16.56 4.10 5.53
C PRO A 111 -16.44 4.18 3.99
N LEU A 112 -15.21 4.27 3.47
CA LEU A 112 -14.97 4.30 2.03
C LEU A 112 -15.29 2.97 1.35
N ASP A 113 -15.76 3.06 0.11
CA ASP A 113 -15.84 1.97 -0.85
C ASP A 113 -14.86 2.16 -2.02
N GLU A 114 -14.70 1.14 -2.87
CA GLU A 114 -13.77 1.17 -4.02
C GLU A 114 -14.01 2.38 -4.93
N LYS A 115 -15.27 2.79 -5.14
CA LYS A 115 -15.67 3.94 -5.97
C LYS A 115 -15.21 5.30 -5.43
N ASP A 116 -14.94 5.39 -4.12
CA ASP A 116 -14.55 6.61 -3.43
C ASP A 116 -13.03 6.83 -3.47
N VAL A 117 -12.28 5.86 -4.01
CA VAL A 117 -10.82 5.91 -4.10
C VAL A 117 -10.40 6.31 -5.51
N GLN A 118 -9.66 7.38 -5.64
CA GLN A 118 -9.01 7.75 -6.90
C GLN A 118 -7.86 6.78 -7.19
N ILE A 119 -7.94 6.08 -8.31
CA ILE A 119 -6.92 5.11 -8.72
C ILE A 119 -6.13 5.68 -9.88
N SER A 120 -4.80 5.78 -9.71
CA SER A 120 -3.85 6.09 -10.76
C SER A 120 -3.06 4.81 -11.09
N PRO A 121 -3.47 4.05 -12.12
CA PRO A 121 -2.88 2.77 -12.41
C PRO A 121 -1.41 2.92 -12.85
N ILE A 122 -0.58 1.93 -12.51
CA ILE A 122 0.82 1.85 -12.94
C ILE A 122 0.89 1.56 -14.45
N LEU A 123 0.02 0.66 -14.90
CA LEU A 123 -0.08 0.12 -16.25
C LEU A 123 -1.48 0.35 -16.80
N GLY A 124 -1.59 0.59 -18.11
CA GLY A 124 -2.87 0.62 -18.81
C GLY A 124 -3.54 -0.75 -18.89
N GLU A 125 -4.81 -0.80 -19.25
CA GLU A 125 -5.59 -2.04 -19.34
C GLU A 125 -5.01 -3.03 -20.35
N GLU A 126 -4.38 -2.55 -21.39
CA GLU A 126 -3.74 -3.34 -22.45
C GLU A 126 -2.65 -4.29 -21.93
N PHE A 127 -2.01 -3.96 -20.80
CA PHE A 127 -0.98 -4.83 -20.21
C PHE A 127 -1.56 -6.07 -19.53
N PHE A 128 -2.86 -6.07 -19.24
CA PHE A 128 -3.53 -7.19 -18.58
C PHE A 128 -4.15 -8.19 -19.54
N GLU A 129 -4.04 -7.95 -20.85
CA GLU A 129 -4.49 -8.86 -21.91
C GLU A 129 -3.44 -9.93 -22.24
N GLY A 130 -3.91 -11.11 -22.69
CA GLY A 130 -3.05 -12.23 -23.05
C GLY A 130 -2.47 -12.98 -21.86
N ASP A 131 -1.38 -13.71 -22.09
CA ASP A 131 -0.67 -14.47 -21.06
C ASP A 131 0.50 -13.67 -20.44
N VAL A 132 1.22 -14.30 -19.51
CA VAL A 132 2.36 -13.66 -18.81
C VAL A 132 3.51 -13.35 -19.78
N GLU A 133 3.70 -14.14 -20.84
CA GLU A 133 4.73 -13.90 -21.85
C GLU A 133 4.42 -12.63 -22.66
N ALA A 134 3.17 -12.47 -23.10
CA ALA A 134 2.69 -11.27 -23.75
C ALA A 134 2.81 -10.03 -22.85
N PHE A 135 2.55 -10.18 -21.56
CA PHE A 135 2.74 -9.11 -20.58
C PHE A 135 4.20 -8.63 -20.53
N TYR A 136 5.17 -9.54 -20.42
CA TYR A 136 6.59 -9.16 -20.42
C TYR A 136 7.04 -8.52 -21.74
N ALA A 137 6.53 -9.01 -22.87
CA ALA A 137 6.80 -8.39 -24.18
C ALA A 137 6.30 -6.93 -24.22
N LYS A 138 5.07 -6.70 -23.76
CA LYS A 138 4.50 -5.33 -23.66
C LYS A 138 5.29 -4.42 -22.73
N LEU A 139 5.77 -4.93 -21.58
CA LEU A 139 6.63 -4.15 -20.70
C LEU A 139 7.91 -3.72 -21.41
N ALA A 140 8.56 -4.65 -22.14
CA ALA A 140 9.79 -4.36 -22.88
C ALA A 140 9.57 -3.34 -24.02
N GLU A 141 8.46 -3.45 -24.75
CA GLU A 141 8.08 -2.50 -25.80
C GLU A 141 7.83 -1.08 -25.28
N ASN A 142 7.41 -0.95 -24.02
CA ASN A 142 7.09 0.32 -23.40
C ASN A 142 8.19 0.87 -22.47
N GLU A 143 9.40 0.32 -22.51
CA GLU A 143 10.52 0.73 -21.66
C GLU A 143 10.77 2.25 -21.70
N ALA A 144 10.68 2.86 -22.89
CA ALA A 144 10.89 4.30 -23.05
C ALA A 144 9.91 5.15 -22.18
N VAL A 145 8.68 4.67 -21.98
CA VAL A 145 7.67 5.36 -21.16
C VAL A 145 8.05 5.27 -19.67
N PHE A 146 8.48 4.09 -19.21
CA PHE A 146 8.91 3.90 -17.83
C PHE A 146 10.18 4.70 -17.53
N ALA A 147 11.16 4.66 -18.43
CA ALA A 147 12.39 5.43 -18.31
C ALA A 147 12.15 6.94 -18.29
N ALA A 148 11.27 7.45 -19.16
CA ALA A 148 10.93 8.88 -19.18
C ALA A 148 10.31 9.32 -17.84
N ARG A 149 9.38 8.53 -17.30
CA ARG A 149 8.73 8.80 -16.01
C ARG A 149 9.73 8.80 -14.85
N TYR A 150 10.62 7.82 -14.82
CA TYR A 150 11.68 7.74 -13.82
C TYR A 150 12.61 8.95 -13.92
N ASN A 151 13.10 9.27 -15.13
CA ASN A 151 14.05 10.35 -15.35
C ASN A 151 13.46 11.73 -15.01
N GLU A 152 12.17 11.94 -15.27
CA GLU A 152 11.48 13.17 -14.87
C GLU A 152 11.52 13.36 -13.34
N ALA A 153 11.29 12.29 -12.58
CA ALA A 153 11.38 12.34 -11.12
C ALA A 153 12.84 12.52 -10.65
N ALA A 154 13.77 11.73 -11.19
CA ALA A 154 15.17 11.72 -10.80
C ALA A 154 15.88 13.06 -11.05
N THR A 155 15.59 13.74 -12.17
CA THR A 155 16.14 15.08 -12.47
C THR A 155 15.71 16.15 -11.45
N LYS A 156 14.61 15.92 -10.73
CA LYS A 156 14.12 16.79 -9.65
C LYS A 156 14.57 16.33 -8.27
N GLY A 157 15.41 15.28 -8.17
CA GLY A 157 15.83 14.69 -6.89
C GLY A 157 14.72 13.90 -6.19
N LEU A 158 13.67 13.52 -6.91
CA LEU A 158 12.51 12.79 -6.37
C LEU A 158 12.67 11.27 -6.56
N ARG A 159 12.01 10.50 -5.71
CA ARG A 159 11.90 9.04 -5.85
C ARG A 159 10.45 8.61 -6.04
N GLN A 160 10.26 7.62 -6.88
CA GLN A 160 8.93 7.07 -7.13
C GLN A 160 8.57 6.01 -6.09
N ARG A 161 7.35 6.10 -5.54
CA ARG A 161 6.75 5.10 -4.65
C ARG A 161 5.30 4.88 -5.01
N PHE A 162 4.84 3.63 -4.93
CA PHE A 162 3.41 3.36 -5.07
C PHE A 162 2.74 3.53 -3.71
N VAL A 163 1.98 4.60 -3.57
CA VAL A 163 1.45 5.07 -2.29
C VAL A 163 -0.07 4.93 -2.25
N ALA A 164 -0.57 4.45 -1.12
CA ALA A 164 -1.95 4.58 -0.70
C ALA A 164 -2.07 5.76 0.25
N SER A 165 -3.01 6.65 0.02
CA SER A 165 -3.23 7.81 0.89
C SER A 165 -4.69 8.02 1.23
N LEU A 166 -4.94 8.40 2.48
CA LEU A 166 -6.20 8.88 3.02
C LEU A 166 -5.90 10.23 3.70
N VAL A 167 -6.54 11.30 3.25
CA VAL A 167 -6.28 12.66 3.74
C VAL A 167 -7.60 13.34 4.07
N LYS A 168 -7.72 13.89 5.28
CA LYS A 168 -8.88 14.68 5.69
C LYS A 168 -9.06 15.86 4.76
N ASP A 169 -10.26 16.00 4.21
CA ASP A 169 -10.64 17.07 3.31
C ASP A 169 -12.12 17.40 3.50
N GLU A 170 -12.40 18.54 4.12
CA GLU A 170 -13.77 18.98 4.43
C GLU A 170 -14.62 19.22 3.18
N THR A 171 -14.01 19.32 2.00
CA THR A 171 -14.72 19.48 0.73
C THR A 171 -15.18 18.15 0.13
N ALA A 172 -14.67 17.02 0.63
CA ALA A 172 -15.06 15.69 0.17
C ALA A 172 -16.35 15.22 0.86
N GLU A 173 -17.18 14.46 0.15
CA GLU A 173 -18.49 13.97 0.63
C GLU A 173 -18.39 13.22 1.96
N LEU A 174 -17.33 12.39 2.12
CA LEU A 174 -17.06 11.63 3.35
C LEU A 174 -16.03 12.30 4.27
N GLY A 175 -15.70 13.58 4.04
CA GLY A 175 -14.71 14.31 4.82
C GLY A 175 -13.25 13.91 4.55
N TYR A 176 -13.02 13.01 3.60
CA TYR A 176 -11.68 12.49 3.26
C TYR A 176 -11.54 12.28 1.75
N LYS A 177 -10.33 12.50 1.26
CA LYS A 177 -9.89 12.07 -0.08
C LYS A 177 -9.00 10.85 0.07
N ALA A 178 -9.26 9.85 -0.76
CA ALA A 178 -8.45 8.63 -0.82
C ALA A 178 -7.92 8.41 -2.23
N LYS A 179 -6.64 8.05 -2.34
CA LYS A 179 -6.05 7.67 -3.62
C LYS A 179 -5.01 6.57 -3.48
N ILE A 180 -4.80 5.83 -4.57
CA ILE A 180 -3.65 4.95 -4.75
C ILE A 180 -2.98 5.27 -6.08
N GLY A 181 -1.66 5.24 -6.11
CA GLY A 181 -0.92 5.48 -7.35
C GLY A 181 0.57 5.67 -7.13
N LEU A 182 1.26 5.87 -8.25
CA LEU A 182 2.67 6.17 -8.25
C LEU A 182 2.89 7.64 -7.92
N GLU A 183 3.57 7.91 -6.80
CA GLU A 183 3.87 9.25 -6.29
C GLU A 183 5.36 9.54 -6.34
N ASN A 184 5.70 10.79 -6.53
CA ASN A 184 7.06 11.30 -6.43
C ASN A 184 7.28 11.89 -5.04
N VAL A 185 8.21 11.33 -4.27
CA VAL A 185 8.51 11.75 -2.89
C VAL A 185 9.84 12.47 -2.81
N GLU A 186 9.87 13.51 -1.99
CA GLU A 186 11.07 14.34 -1.72
C GLU A 186 11.99 13.67 -0.70
N GLU A 187 13.25 14.12 -0.63
CA GLU A 187 14.26 13.57 0.29
C GLU A 187 13.86 13.66 1.77
N SER A 188 13.10 14.68 2.15
CA SER A 188 12.59 14.87 3.51
C SER A 188 11.46 13.91 3.89
N HIS A 189 10.85 13.24 2.91
CA HIS A 189 9.70 12.37 3.13
C HIS A 189 10.13 11.00 3.66
N PRO A 190 9.46 10.42 4.70
CA PRO A 190 9.86 9.12 5.26
C PRO A 190 9.92 7.98 4.24
N LEU A 191 9.11 8.01 3.19
CA LEU A 191 9.11 7.01 2.12
C LEU A 191 10.32 7.12 1.18
N PHE A 192 11.10 8.19 1.22
CA PHE A 192 12.21 8.41 0.29
C PHE A 192 13.29 7.32 0.39
N THR A 193 13.65 6.95 1.62
CA THR A 193 14.68 5.95 1.90
C THR A 193 14.16 4.52 1.98
N LEU A 194 12.83 4.34 1.85
CA LEU A 194 12.23 3.01 1.89
C LEU A 194 12.77 2.14 0.75
N SER A 195 13.20 0.92 1.06
CA SER A 195 13.83 0.01 0.10
C SER A 195 13.43 -1.45 0.34
N GLY A 196 13.87 -2.34 -0.54
CA GLY A 196 13.57 -3.76 -0.45
C GLY A 196 12.08 -4.06 -0.57
N THR A 197 11.58 -4.94 0.28
CA THR A 197 10.16 -5.37 0.31
C THR A 197 9.40 -4.83 1.53
N ASP A 198 9.99 -3.88 2.26
CA ASP A 198 9.37 -3.31 3.45
C ASP A 198 8.07 -2.58 3.12
N ASN A 199 7.11 -2.67 4.03
CA ASN A 199 5.97 -1.78 4.08
C ASN A 199 6.28 -0.60 5.01
N CYS A 200 5.61 0.51 4.77
CA CYS A 200 5.70 1.69 5.64
C CYS A 200 4.32 2.36 5.69
N ALA A 201 3.87 2.70 6.88
CA ALA A 201 2.68 3.52 7.10
C ALA A 201 3.06 4.76 7.93
N ILE A 202 2.66 5.92 7.44
CA ILE A 202 2.81 7.24 8.07
C ILE A 202 1.42 7.68 8.50
N ILE A 203 1.22 7.83 9.81
CA ILE A 203 -0.08 8.13 10.41
C ILE A 203 0.04 9.46 11.14
N GLN A 204 -0.72 10.45 10.71
CA GLN A 204 -0.82 11.76 11.34
C GLN A 204 -2.23 11.94 11.91
N THR A 205 -2.30 12.45 13.12
CA THR A 205 -3.57 12.70 13.83
C THR A 205 -3.63 14.13 14.34
N ASP A 206 -4.77 14.58 14.85
CA ASP A 206 -4.90 15.91 15.43
C ASP A 206 -4.01 16.08 16.67
N PHE A 207 -3.87 15.05 17.51
CA PHE A 207 -3.05 15.11 18.73
C PHE A 207 -1.56 14.92 18.45
N TYR A 208 -1.19 14.30 17.31
CA TYR A 208 0.18 14.04 16.91
C TYR A 208 0.49 14.71 15.57
N PRO A 209 0.86 16.01 15.56
CA PRO A 209 1.23 16.73 14.35
C PRO A 209 2.52 16.18 13.71
N SER A 210 3.45 15.64 14.53
CA SER A 210 4.56 14.83 14.04
C SER A 210 4.06 13.40 13.83
N PRO A 211 4.08 12.88 12.58
CA PRO A 211 3.43 11.62 12.28
C PRO A 211 4.13 10.42 12.92
N LEU A 212 3.35 9.43 13.32
CA LEU A 212 3.85 8.11 13.64
C LEU A 212 4.27 7.40 12.34
N VAL A 213 5.47 6.84 12.32
CA VAL A 213 5.98 6.05 11.18
C VAL A 213 6.17 4.60 11.63
N VAL A 214 5.45 3.69 10.98
CA VAL A 214 5.56 2.24 11.20
C VAL A 214 6.17 1.62 9.95
N GLN A 215 7.37 1.05 10.06
CA GLN A 215 8.08 0.46 8.94
C GLN A 215 8.65 -0.91 9.28
N GLY A 216 8.63 -1.82 8.30
CA GLY A 216 9.26 -3.13 8.41
C GLY A 216 8.71 -4.13 7.40
N ALA A 217 9.02 -5.40 7.61
CA ALA A 217 8.56 -6.48 6.73
C ALA A 217 7.03 -6.60 6.77
N GLY A 218 6.38 -6.28 5.66
CA GLY A 218 4.91 -6.31 5.52
C GLY A 218 4.35 -7.64 5.04
N ALA A 219 5.17 -8.68 4.91
CA ALA A 219 4.81 -10.03 4.53
C ALA A 219 5.82 -11.04 5.06
N GLY A 220 5.48 -12.33 5.04
CA GLY A 220 6.34 -13.42 5.43
C GLY A 220 5.65 -14.36 6.43
N ALA A 221 5.99 -15.65 6.37
CA ALA A 221 5.35 -16.69 7.18
C ALA A 221 5.51 -16.42 8.69
N TYR A 222 6.74 -16.12 9.13
CA TYR A 222 7.02 -15.84 10.54
C TYR A 222 6.36 -14.54 11.02
N GLN A 223 6.42 -13.48 10.23
CA GLN A 223 5.80 -12.19 10.52
C GLN A 223 4.29 -12.35 10.67
N THR A 224 3.65 -13.00 9.72
CA THR A 224 2.19 -13.21 9.76
C THR A 224 1.81 -14.13 10.94
N ALA A 225 2.54 -15.22 11.17
CA ALA A 225 2.28 -16.11 12.31
C ALA A 225 2.44 -15.37 13.65
N SER A 226 3.45 -14.50 13.78
CA SER A 226 3.64 -13.67 14.97
C SER A 226 2.46 -12.75 15.23
N GLY A 227 1.95 -12.08 14.18
CA GLY A 227 0.78 -11.21 14.31
C GLY A 227 -0.50 -11.96 14.68
N VAL A 228 -0.74 -13.13 14.06
CA VAL A 228 -1.87 -14.01 14.45
C VAL A 228 -1.75 -14.46 15.90
N LEU A 229 -0.53 -14.83 16.35
CA LEU A 229 -0.30 -15.23 17.73
C LEU A 229 -0.58 -14.06 18.69
N ASN A 230 -0.14 -12.84 18.36
CA ASN A 230 -0.44 -11.65 19.15
C ASN A 230 -1.96 -11.43 19.26
N ASP A 231 -2.69 -11.56 18.18
CA ASP A 231 -4.15 -11.42 18.17
C ASP A 231 -4.86 -12.48 19.05
N ILE A 232 -4.26 -13.66 19.25
CA ILE A 232 -4.79 -14.72 20.12
C ILE A 232 -4.50 -14.45 21.60
N ILE A 233 -3.32 -13.88 21.91
CA ILE A 233 -2.85 -13.69 23.29
C ILE A 233 -3.50 -12.44 23.92
N MET A 234 -3.77 -11.42 23.15
CA MET A 234 -4.36 -10.16 23.60
C MET A 234 -5.89 -10.25 23.75
#